data_3f4b10f35c884a453e6c1aaf528f5792
#
_entry.id   3f4b10f35c884a453e6c1aaf528f5792
#
_cell.length_a   1.000
_cell.length_b   1.000
_cell.length_c   1.000
_cell.angle_alpha   90.00
_cell.angle_beta   90.00
_cell.angle_gamma   90.00
#
_symmetry.space_group_name_H-M   'P 1'
#
loop_
_entity.id
_entity.type
_entity.pdbx_description
1 polymer ?
#
loop_
_entity_poly.entity_id
_entity_poly.type
_entity_poly.pdbx_seq_one_letter_code
_entity_poly.pdbx_strand_id
1 'polypeptide(L)'
;MNNINLNELRNRAYKTACEHGFHDKELSNEHFLCLIISRLMKAVEADRKGKCADRESFKSSYENEEPHDDANFKYCFEKYIKDTLPDELSDAVIRLLDLAGLRNISI
;
A
#
# COMPACT_ATOMS: atom_id res chain seq x y z
N MET A 1 0.90 -14.03 19.39
CA MET A 1 1.05 -12.82 18.56
C MET A 1 2.36 -12.89 17.80
N ASN A 2 2.32 -12.72 16.51
CA ASN A 2 3.54 -12.74 15.70
C ASN A 2 4.32 -11.44 15.91
N ASN A 3 5.63 -11.57 16.12
CA ASN A 3 6.50 -10.41 16.16
C ASN A 3 6.69 -9.89 14.73
N ILE A 4 6.37 -8.61 14.55
CA ILE A 4 6.58 -7.95 13.26
C ILE A 4 7.93 -7.25 13.30
N ASN A 5 8.81 -7.60 12.36
CA ASN A 5 10.07 -6.91 12.20
C ASN A 5 9.91 -5.79 11.19
N LEU A 6 9.87 -4.55 11.67
CA LEU A 6 9.67 -3.38 10.83
C LEU A 6 10.79 -3.18 9.82
N ASN A 7 12.02 -3.53 10.19
CA ASN A 7 13.16 -3.41 9.27
C ASN A 7 13.07 -4.42 8.12
N GLU A 8 12.52 -5.60 8.36
CA GLU A 8 12.26 -6.57 7.28
C GLU A 8 11.17 -6.04 6.34
N LEU A 9 10.09 -5.48 6.89
CA LEU A 9 9.04 -4.86 6.08
C LEU A 9 9.59 -3.67 5.30
N ARG A 10 10.46 -2.86 5.92
CA ARG A 10 11.16 -1.77 5.24
C ARG A 10 11.93 -2.28 4.03
N ASN A 11 12.70 -3.34 4.21
CA ASN A 11 13.51 -3.92 3.12
C ASN A 11 12.63 -4.45 1.98
N ARG A 12 11.52 -5.08 2.31
CA ARG A 12 10.58 -5.59 1.31
C ARG A 12 9.89 -4.45 0.55
N ALA A 13 9.47 -3.41 1.25
CA ALA A 13 8.84 -2.24 0.62
C ALA A 13 9.82 -1.55 -0.33
N TYR A 14 11.06 -1.36 0.09
CA TYR A 14 12.09 -0.75 -0.73
C TYR A 14 12.41 -1.59 -1.97
N LYS A 15 12.57 -2.90 -1.79
CA LYS A 15 12.83 -3.81 -2.92
C LYS A 15 11.71 -3.75 -3.95
N THR A 16 10.48 -3.80 -3.50
CA THR A 16 9.31 -3.73 -4.38
C THR A 16 9.27 -2.39 -5.13
N ALA A 17 9.53 -1.28 -4.44
CA ALA A 17 9.58 0.03 -5.07
C ALA A 17 10.66 0.10 -6.15
N CYS A 18 11.85 -0.44 -5.88
CA CYS A 18 12.92 -0.50 -6.86
C CYS A 18 12.53 -1.31 -8.09
N GLU A 19 11.89 -2.46 -7.89
CA GLU A 19 11.42 -3.32 -8.99
C GLU A 19 10.38 -2.62 -9.88
N HIS A 20 9.60 -1.71 -9.30
CA HIS A 20 8.61 -0.92 -10.04
C HIS A 20 9.15 0.40 -10.59
N GLY A 21 10.45 0.66 -10.47
CA GLY A 21 11.08 1.85 -11.04
C GLY A 21 10.88 3.14 -10.24
N PHE A 22 10.37 3.07 -9.01
CA PHE A 22 10.11 4.27 -8.20
C PHE A 22 11.38 5.03 -7.81
N HIS A 23 12.54 4.38 -7.86
CA HIS A 23 13.81 4.96 -7.50
C HIS A 23 14.78 5.11 -8.68
N ASP A 24 14.24 5.05 -9.90
CA ASP A 24 15.06 5.25 -11.11
C ASP A 24 15.60 6.68 -11.22
N LYS A 25 14.93 7.64 -10.59
CA LYS A 25 15.39 9.02 -10.47
C LYS A 25 15.72 9.31 -9.03
N GLU A 26 16.80 10.07 -8.81
CA GLU A 26 17.13 10.53 -7.48
C GLU A 26 16.26 11.72 -7.12
N LEU A 27 15.46 11.57 -6.05
CA LEU A 27 14.52 12.57 -5.59
C LEU A 27 14.80 12.91 -4.12
N SER A 28 14.40 14.10 -3.69
CA SER A 28 14.64 14.58 -2.33
C SER A 28 13.70 13.91 -1.31
N ASN A 29 14.09 13.97 -0.04
CA ASN A 29 13.22 13.55 1.05
C ASN A 29 11.92 14.34 1.08
N GLU A 30 11.97 15.64 0.81
CA GLU A 30 10.77 16.48 0.74
C GLU A 30 9.79 15.98 -0.31
N HIS A 31 10.31 15.58 -1.47
CA HIS A 31 9.46 15.02 -2.53
C HIS A 31 8.70 13.79 -2.04
N PHE A 32 9.40 12.82 -1.43
CA PHE A 32 8.79 11.60 -0.92
C PHE A 32 7.84 11.88 0.23
N LEU A 33 8.20 12.79 1.14
CA LEU A 33 7.33 13.16 2.25
C LEU A 33 6.05 13.84 1.77
N CYS A 34 6.13 14.69 0.75
CA CYS A 34 4.94 15.29 0.14
C CYS A 34 4.04 14.24 -0.51
N LEU A 35 4.61 13.21 -1.14
CA LEU A 35 3.81 12.12 -1.67
C LEU A 35 3.08 11.35 -0.56
N ILE A 36 3.73 11.14 0.58
CA ILE A 36 3.13 10.49 1.74
C ILE A 36 1.97 11.34 2.29
N ILE A 37 2.16 12.64 2.40
CA ILE A 37 1.12 13.57 2.83
C ILE A 37 -0.07 13.51 1.86
N SER A 38 0.19 13.46 0.57
CA SER A 38 -0.85 13.29 -0.45
C SER A 38 -1.66 12.02 -0.25
N ARG A 39 -1.01 10.90 0.11
CA ARG A 39 -1.69 9.63 0.41
C ARG A 39 -2.56 9.74 1.66
N LEU A 40 -2.07 10.43 2.68
CA LEU A 40 -2.87 10.69 3.88
C LEU A 40 -4.09 11.56 3.59
N MET A 41 -3.97 12.53 2.68
CA MET A 41 -5.13 13.32 2.25
C MET A 41 -6.16 12.49 1.49
N LYS A 42 -5.73 11.51 0.72
CA LYS A 42 -6.65 10.55 0.10
C LYS A 42 -7.37 9.71 1.14
N ALA A 43 -6.70 9.35 2.24
CA ALA A 43 -7.33 8.65 3.35
C ALA A 43 -8.42 9.52 4.00
N VAL A 44 -8.16 10.80 4.20
CA VAL A 44 -9.16 11.75 4.72
C VAL A 44 -10.38 11.80 3.81
N GLU A 45 -10.16 11.88 2.50
CA GLU A 45 -11.23 11.92 1.52
C GLU A 45 -12.06 10.63 1.52
N ALA A 46 -11.40 9.47 1.59
CA ALA A 46 -12.09 8.19 1.66
C ALA A 46 -12.95 8.09 2.92
N ASP A 47 -12.43 8.56 4.05
CA ASP A 47 -13.16 8.59 5.31
C ASP A 47 -14.40 9.49 5.22
N ARG A 48 -14.25 10.69 4.67
CA ARG A 48 -15.38 11.63 4.47
C ARG A 48 -16.47 11.03 3.59
N LYS A 49 -16.10 10.26 2.58
CA LYS A 49 -17.06 9.63 1.66
C LYS A 49 -17.61 8.31 2.20
N GLY A 50 -17.16 7.88 3.38
CA GLY A 50 -17.60 6.63 3.96
C GLY A 50 -17.14 5.40 3.19
N LYS A 51 -16.03 5.48 2.47
CA LYS A 51 -15.48 4.35 1.71
C LYS A 51 -14.77 3.38 2.63
N CYS A 52 -15.45 2.29 2.94
CA CYS A 52 -14.93 1.21 3.77
C CYS A 52 -14.60 -0.01 2.92
N ALA A 53 -13.55 -0.73 3.32
CA ALA A 53 -13.21 -1.99 2.66
C ALA A 53 -14.25 -3.06 2.99
N ASP A 54 -14.66 -3.80 1.98
CA ASP A 54 -15.51 -4.98 2.14
C ASP A 54 -14.66 -6.24 2.02
N ARG A 55 -13.99 -6.58 3.12
CA ARG A 55 -13.06 -7.70 3.15
C ARG A 55 -13.75 -9.04 2.95
N GLU A 56 -14.96 -9.19 3.48
CA GLU A 56 -15.71 -10.44 3.35
C GLU A 56 -16.11 -10.69 1.90
N SER A 57 -16.62 -9.67 1.22
CA SER A 57 -16.97 -9.79 -0.20
C SER A 57 -15.74 -10.01 -1.06
N PHE A 58 -14.62 -9.34 -0.76
CA PHE A 58 -13.36 -9.55 -1.47
C PHE A 58 -12.92 -11.01 -1.36
N LYS A 59 -12.84 -11.50 -0.12
CA LYS A 59 -12.40 -12.87 0.14
C LYS A 59 -13.32 -13.89 -0.50
N SER A 60 -14.62 -13.72 -0.35
CA SER A 60 -15.63 -14.64 -0.93
C SER A 60 -15.54 -14.65 -2.47
N SER A 61 -15.46 -13.48 -3.10
CA SER A 61 -15.36 -13.40 -4.55
C SER A 61 -14.07 -14.00 -5.08
N TYR A 62 -12.94 -13.71 -4.44
CA TYR A 62 -11.65 -14.22 -4.89
C TYR A 62 -11.54 -15.74 -4.69
N GLU A 63 -12.02 -16.26 -3.56
CA GLU A 63 -11.96 -17.71 -3.27
C GLU A 63 -12.93 -18.52 -4.12
N ASN A 64 -14.09 -17.97 -4.46
CA ASN A 64 -15.15 -18.70 -5.16
C ASN A 64 -15.11 -18.55 -6.68
N GLU A 65 -14.38 -17.56 -7.19
CA GLU A 65 -14.24 -17.34 -8.63
C GLU A 65 -12.88 -17.86 -9.12
N GLU A 66 -12.91 -18.58 -10.21
CA GLU A 66 -11.69 -19.07 -10.86
C GLU A 66 -11.47 -18.35 -12.18
N PRO A 67 -10.21 -18.18 -12.61
CA PRO A 67 -8.99 -18.66 -11.96
C PRO A 67 -8.52 -17.76 -10.81
N HIS A 68 -7.78 -18.33 -9.85
CA HIS A 68 -7.15 -17.58 -8.76
C HIS A 68 -5.80 -17.00 -9.23
N ASP A 69 -5.87 -16.10 -10.18
CA ASP A 69 -4.68 -15.45 -10.76
C ASP A 69 -4.62 -13.96 -10.41
N ASP A 70 -3.56 -13.31 -10.87
CA ASP A 70 -3.33 -11.90 -10.59
C ASP A 70 -4.43 -11.01 -11.19
N ALA A 71 -4.97 -11.35 -12.35
CA ALA A 71 -6.04 -10.59 -12.99
C ALA A 71 -7.33 -10.63 -12.17
N ASN A 72 -7.70 -11.81 -11.66
CA ASN A 72 -8.89 -11.97 -10.81
C ASN A 72 -8.68 -11.30 -9.45
N PHE A 73 -7.49 -11.41 -8.86
CA PHE A 73 -7.15 -10.70 -7.63
C PHE A 73 -7.31 -9.20 -7.83
N LYS A 74 -6.75 -8.65 -8.89
CA LYS A 74 -6.84 -7.23 -9.20
C LYS A 74 -8.28 -6.77 -9.35
N TYR A 75 -9.11 -7.54 -10.05
CA TYR A 75 -10.52 -7.23 -10.23
C TYR A 75 -11.24 -7.15 -8.89
N CYS A 76 -11.09 -8.16 -8.04
CA CYS A 76 -11.73 -8.20 -6.73
C CYS A 76 -11.21 -7.09 -5.82
N PHE A 77 -9.90 -6.83 -5.84
CA PHE A 77 -9.30 -5.76 -5.05
C PHE A 77 -9.85 -4.40 -5.46
N GLU A 78 -9.90 -4.10 -6.76
CA GLU A 78 -10.43 -2.82 -7.25
C GLU A 78 -11.89 -2.62 -6.91
N LYS A 79 -12.67 -3.71 -6.86
CA LYS A 79 -14.10 -3.65 -6.57
C LYS A 79 -14.39 -3.40 -5.09
N TYR A 80 -13.66 -4.06 -4.17
CA TYR A 80 -14.01 -4.11 -2.76
C TYR A 80 -13.05 -3.38 -1.83
N ILE A 81 -11.80 -3.18 -2.23
CA ILE A 81 -10.74 -2.70 -1.34
C ILE A 81 -10.16 -1.36 -1.79
N LYS A 82 -9.91 -1.22 -3.09
CA LYS A 82 -9.20 -0.05 -3.65
C LYS A 82 -9.89 1.26 -3.28
N ASP A 83 -9.08 2.26 -2.95
CA ASP A 83 -9.50 3.63 -2.64
C ASP A 83 -10.38 3.74 -1.38
N THR A 84 -10.43 2.69 -0.57
CA THR A 84 -11.06 2.72 0.75
C THR A 84 -10.09 3.27 1.78
N LEU A 85 -10.60 3.64 2.97
CA LEU A 85 -9.74 4.13 4.05
C LEU A 85 -8.61 3.15 4.42
N PRO A 86 -8.87 1.84 4.65
CA PRO A 86 -7.78 0.91 4.93
C PRO A 86 -6.74 0.82 3.81
N ASP A 87 -7.16 0.87 2.56
CA ASP A 87 -6.25 0.83 1.42
C ASP A 87 -5.32 2.05 1.42
N GLU A 88 -5.87 3.24 1.60
CA GLU A 88 -5.07 4.47 1.62
C GLU A 88 -4.12 4.53 2.82
N LEU A 89 -4.54 4.04 3.99
CA LEU A 89 -3.66 3.95 5.16
C LEU A 89 -2.51 2.98 4.91
N SER A 90 -2.80 1.82 4.32
CA SER A 90 -1.77 0.83 3.99
C SER A 90 -0.75 1.38 2.99
N ASP A 91 -1.22 2.10 1.98
CA ASP A 91 -0.35 2.73 1.00
C ASP A 91 0.58 3.76 1.64
N ALA A 92 0.08 4.57 2.56
CA ALA A 92 0.89 5.54 3.28
C ALA A 92 1.98 4.86 4.12
N VAL A 93 1.65 3.76 4.80
CA VAL A 93 2.64 2.98 5.59
C VAL A 93 3.72 2.39 4.68
N ILE A 94 3.33 1.81 3.56
CA ILE A 94 4.28 1.23 2.59
C ILE A 94 5.24 2.31 2.09
N ARG A 95 4.75 3.49 1.79
CA ARG A 95 5.57 4.61 1.33
C ARG A 95 6.54 5.12 2.39
N LEU A 96 6.12 5.16 3.66
CA LEU A 96 7.00 5.49 4.77
C LEU A 96 8.13 4.48 4.92
N LEU A 97 7.80 3.19 4.86
CA LEU A 97 8.79 2.11 4.95
C LEU A 97 9.75 2.14 3.78
N ASP A 98 9.27 2.40 2.57
CA ASP A 98 10.10 2.52 1.38
C ASP A 98 11.11 3.67 1.53
N LEU A 99 10.69 4.83 1.99
CA LEU A 99 11.59 5.96 2.20
C LEU A 99 12.66 5.62 3.25
N ALA A 100 12.27 4.98 4.34
CA ALA A 100 13.23 4.53 5.35
C ALA A 100 14.24 3.54 4.75
N GLY A 101 13.80 2.63 3.89
CA GLY A 101 14.67 1.69 3.19
C GLY A 101 15.62 2.39 2.24
N LEU A 102 15.13 3.34 1.45
CA LEU A 102 15.93 4.12 0.51
C LEU A 102 17.05 4.88 1.22
N ARG A 103 16.78 5.44 2.40
CA ARG A 103 17.75 6.21 3.18
C ARG A 103 18.49 5.38 4.23
N ASN A 104 18.24 4.07 4.28
CA ASN A 104 18.85 3.13 5.23
C ASN A 104 18.64 3.57 6.69
N ILE A 105 17.43 3.95 7.01
CA ILE A 105 17.03 4.37 8.34
C ILE A 105 16.46 3.16 9.08
N SER A 106 17.00 2.88 10.26
CA SER A 106 16.47 1.83 11.15
C SER A 106 15.19 2.30 11.84
N ILE A 107 14.23 1.41 11.94
CA ILE A 107 12.95 1.71 12.56
C ILE A 107 12.80 0.90 13.84
#